data_8ee4f8cbb94f7822c7d182e9ac3dcb81
#
_entry.id   8ee4f8cbb94f7822c7d182e9ac3dcb81
#
_cell.length_a   1.000
_cell.length_b   1.000
_cell.length_c   1.000
_cell.angle_alpha   90.00
_cell.angle_beta   90.00
_cell.angle_gamma   90.00
#
_symmetry.space_group_name_H-M   'P 1'
#
loop_
_entity.id
_entity.type
_entity.pdbx_description
1 polymer ?
#
loop_
_entity_poly.entity_id
_entity_poly.type
_entity_poly.pdbx_seq_one_letter_code
_entity_poly.pdbx_strand_id
1 'polypeptide(L)'
;MNSTAQKNELIFGYSSGNFGEAKSLFTSMYLYLNSFAAKKASIFDNMLAQNFSELEGIEPKKLKYTDCIKKDYSEKKNNDLPNNPLSRIIGDLNNIDWKTVYKGFREFKLPVNDNDSVKLIKMDPGTSVPLHSHNGKEYILVLDGSFCDEYGEYNKGDMQINDQQIKHNPTACKSNGCVCLSITEDEVVFFGKFGSALNLFTFIKSFFK
;
A
#
# COMPACT_ATOMS: atom_id res chain seq x y z
N MET A 1 -16.24 2.35 5.82
CA MET A 1 -15.53 3.50 6.44
C MET A 1 -14.41 2.99 7.32
N ASN A 2 -13.16 3.24 6.94
CA ASN A 2 -12.04 2.89 7.82
C ASN A 2 -12.15 3.67 9.12
N SER A 3 -12.22 2.98 10.24
CA SER A 3 -12.29 3.64 11.54
C SER A 3 -11.00 4.43 11.80
N THR A 4 -11.12 5.54 12.51
CA THR A 4 -9.94 6.29 12.99
C THR A 4 -8.99 5.39 13.78
N ALA A 5 -9.52 4.36 14.44
CA ALA A 5 -8.75 3.36 15.18
C ALA A 5 -7.80 2.57 14.26
N GLN A 6 -8.27 2.04 13.12
CA GLN A 6 -7.44 1.29 12.17
C GLN A 6 -6.31 2.14 11.59
N LYS A 7 -6.59 3.41 11.28
CA LYS A 7 -5.55 4.35 10.80
C LYS A 7 -4.51 4.63 11.88
N ASN A 8 -4.93 4.79 13.14
CA ASN A 8 -4.01 5.01 14.26
C ASN A 8 -3.16 3.76 14.55
N GLU A 9 -3.75 2.57 14.50
CA GLU A 9 -3.05 1.29 14.64
C GLU A 9 -1.95 1.15 13.58
N LEU A 10 -2.26 1.50 12.32
CA LEU A 10 -1.29 1.46 11.23
C LEU A 10 -0.13 2.44 11.48
N ILE A 11 -0.41 3.69 11.87
CA ILE A 11 0.62 4.69 12.15
C ILE A 11 1.48 4.27 13.35
N PHE A 12 0.87 3.78 14.44
CA PHE A 12 1.58 3.34 15.62
C PHE A 12 2.47 2.13 15.35
N GLY A 13 1.96 1.12 14.61
CA GLY A 13 2.74 -0.05 14.20
C GLY A 13 3.96 0.32 13.35
N TYR A 14 3.84 1.32 12.49
CA TYR A 14 4.95 1.88 11.72
C TYR A 14 5.98 2.57 12.63
N SER A 15 5.55 3.48 13.51
CA SER A 15 6.42 4.20 14.44
C SER A 15 7.15 3.25 15.41
N SER A 16 6.51 2.16 15.82
CA SER A 16 7.11 1.15 16.69
C SER A 16 8.03 0.15 15.98
N GLY A 17 8.12 0.20 14.64
CA GLY A 17 8.96 -0.72 13.86
C GLY A 17 8.42 -2.16 13.78
N ASN A 18 7.14 -2.38 14.07
CA ASN A 18 6.52 -3.71 14.14
C ASN A 18 6.01 -4.24 12.79
N PHE A 19 6.27 -3.55 11.67
CA PHE A 19 5.80 -3.95 10.36
C PHE A 19 6.91 -4.56 9.49
N GLY A 20 6.52 -5.53 8.64
CA GLY A 20 7.31 -5.96 7.51
C GLY A 20 7.44 -4.86 6.43
N GLU A 21 8.16 -5.17 5.36
CA GLU A 21 8.45 -4.20 4.30
C GLU A 21 7.19 -3.67 3.61
N ALA A 22 6.20 -4.52 3.36
CA ALA A 22 4.94 -4.16 2.69
C ALA A 22 4.18 -3.07 3.46
N LYS A 23 3.84 -3.33 4.72
CA LYS A 23 3.09 -2.38 5.55
C LYS A 23 3.91 -1.12 5.88
N SER A 24 5.23 -1.25 6.00
CA SER A 24 6.13 -0.11 6.18
C SER A 24 6.12 0.81 4.96
N LEU A 25 6.22 0.26 3.75
CA LEU A 25 6.10 1.02 2.51
C LEU A 25 4.75 1.71 2.39
N PHE A 26 3.67 0.98 2.61
CA PHE A 26 2.31 1.51 2.54
C PHE A 26 2.11 2.68 3.50
N THR A 27 2.53 2.49 4.76
CA THR A 27 2.36 3.54 5.78
C THR A 27 3.24 4.74 5.47
N SER A 28 4.48 4.54 5.04
CA SER A 28 5.36 5.65 4.64
C SER A 28 4.77 6.46 3.47
N MET A 29 4.15 5.80 2.49
CA MET A 29 3.44 6.48 1.41
C MET A 29 2.20 7.23 1.89
N TYR A 30 1.44 6.64 2.82
CA TYR A 30 0.30 7.32 3.43
C TYR A 30 0.72 8.58 4.19
N LEU A 31 1.80 8.50 4.98
CA LEU A 31 2.35 9.65 5.70
C LEU A 31 2.89 10.72 4.74
N TYR A 32 3.49 10.30 3.63
CA TYR A 32 3.97 11.21 2.59
C TYR A 32 2.83 12.01 1.93
N LEU A 33 1.69 11.36 1.67
CA LEU A 33 0.53 12.00 1.03
C LEU A 33 -0.39 12.73 2.00
N ASN A 34 -0.30 12.44 3.31
CA ASN A 34 -1.24 12.95 4.31
C ASN A 34 -0.51 13.64 5.48
N SER A 35 -0.44 14.96 5.42
CA SER A 35 0.28 15.78 6.42
C SER A 35 -0.29 15.65 7.84
N PHE A 36 -1.59 15.39 7.98
CA PHE A 36 -2.20 15.18 9.29
C PHE A 36 -1.77 13.84 9.89
N ALA A 37 -1.69 12.78 9.09
CA ALA A 37 -1.17 11.49 9.49
C ALA A 37 0.33 11.59 9.86
N ALA A 38 1.11 12.34 9.09
CA ALA A 38 2.53 12.57 9.39
C ALA A 38 2.73 13.26 10.76
N LYS A 39 1.90 14.24 11.09
CA LYS A 39 1.92 14.88 12.42
C LYS A 39 1.60 13.88 13.53
N LYS A 40 0.63 12.97 13.32
CA LYS A 40 0.34 11.90 14.31
C LYS A 40 1.51 10.94 14.49
N ALA A 41 2.16 10.53 13.40
CA ALA A 41 3.36 9.69 13.47
C ALA A 41 4.44 10.36 14.33
N SER A 42 4.72 11.64 14.11
CA SER A 42 5.67 12.39 14.92
C SER A 42 5.33 12.43 16.42
N ILE A 43 4.03 12.44 16.77
CA ILE A 43 3.60 12.36 18.18
C ILE A 43 3.92 10.97 18.74
N PHE A 44 3.61 9.90 18.01
CA PHE A 44 3.93 8.53 18.43
C PHE A 44 5.45 8.32 18.57
N ASP A 45 6.23 8.80 17.61
CA ASP A 45 7.70 8.74 17.67
C ASP A 45 8.25 9.43 18.93
N ASN A 46 7.73 10.63 19.26
CA ASN A 46 8.14 11.35 20.46
C ASN A 46 7.72 10.61 21.75
N MET A 47 6.52 10.05 21.80
CA MET A 47 6.06 9.27 22.96
C MET A 47 6.91 8.00 23.15
N LEU A 48 7.27 7.31 22.07
CA LEU A 48 8.15 6.16 22.13
C LEU A 48 9.55 6.56 22.58
N ALA A 49 10.13 7.63 22.01
CA ALA A 49 11.45 8.13 22.38
C ALA A 49 11.54 8.51 23.86
N GLN A 50 10.51 9.15 24.43
CA GLN A 50 10.46 9.51 25.84
C GLN A 50 10.48 8.26 26.74
N ASN A 51 9.67 7.25 26.41
CA ASN A 51 9.62 6.01 27.20
C ASN A 51 10.93 5.21 27.10
N PHE A 52 11.64 5.27 25.99
CA PHE A 52 12.94 4.60 25.83
C PHE A 52 14.10 5.35 26.48
N SER A 53 14.02 6.68 26.64
CA SER A 53 15.06 7.48 27.30
C SER A 53 15.17 7.19 28.80
N GLU A 54 14.12 6.64 29.41
CA GLU A 54 14.11 6.22 30.82
C GLU A 54 14.74 4.84 31.05
N LEU A 55 14.99 4.08 29.97
CA LEU A 55 15.66 2.78 30.02
C LEU A 55 17.18 2.97 29.86
N GLU A 56 17.85 3.28 30.95
CA GLU A 56 19.34 3.37 31.00
C GLU A 56 19.96 2.05 30.50
N GLY A 57 20.78 2.13 29.45
CA GLY A 57 21.68 1.05 29.04
C GLY A 57 21.27 0.25 27.79
N ILE A 58 20.19 0.61 27.12
CA ILE A 58 19.86 0.03 25.79
C ILE A 58 20.27 1.03 24.71
N GLU A 59 21.48 0.87 24.15
CA GLU A 59 21.76 1.53 22.88
C GLU A 59 20.71 1.06 21.85
N PRO A 60 19.95 1.99 21.22
CA PRO A 60 19.00 1.60 20.20
C PRO A 60 19.79 0.86 19.10
N LYS A 61 19.55 -0.45 18.93
CA LYS A 61 20.01 -1.15 17.72
C LYS A 61 19.51 -0.31 16.56
N LYS A 62 20.45 0.36 15.86
CA LYS A 62 20.13 1.04 14.59
C LYS A 62 19.27 0.10 13.80
N LEU A 63 18.00 0.46 13.63
CA LEU A 63 17.05 -0.33 12.86
C LEU A 63 17.72 -0.64 11.51
N LYS A 64 17.92 -1.93 11.21
CA LYS A 64 18.57 -2.41 9.98
C LYS A 64 17.91 -1.92 8.70
N TYR A 65 16.77 -1.24 8.81
CA TYR A 65 16.06 -0.61 7.68
C TYR A 65 16.92 0.44 6.96
N THR A 66 17.80 1.16 7.69
CA THR A 66 18.77 2.07 7.07
C THR A 66 19.91 1.34 6.38
N ASP A 67 20.20 0.10 6.77
CA ASP A 67 21.31 -0.68 6.21
C ASP A 67 20.92 -1.43 4.93
N CYS A 68 19.66 -1.83 4.77
CA CYS A 68 19.14 -2.38 3.51
C CYS A 68 19.11 -1.34 2.37
N ILE A 69 18.92 -0.05 2.72
CA ILE A 69 18.96 1.04 1.73
C ILE A 69 20.38 1.50 1.41
N LYS A 70 21.37 1.21 2.28
CA LYS A 70 22.76 1.67 2.10
C LYS A 70 23.63 0.81 1.18
N LYS A 71 23.16 -0.36 0.74
CA LYS A 71 24.05 -1.32 0.07
C LYS A 71 24.38 -0.99 -1.39
N ASP A 72 23.66 -0.06 -2.04
CA ASP A 72 23.92 0.29 -3.45
C ASP A 72 23.87 1.79 -3.81
N TYR A 73 23.81 2.68 -2.82
CA TYR A 73 23.93 4.10 -3.11
C TYR A 73 25.34 4.59 -2.75
N SER A 74 26.29 4.47 -3.72
CA SER A 74 27.47 5.30 -3.74
C SER A 74 27.01 6.77 -3.66
N GLU A 75 27.57 7.50 -2.69
CA GLU A 75 27.31 8.92 -2.43
C GLU A 75 27.37 9.77 -3.71
N LYS A 76 26.30 9.79 -4.50
CA LYS A 76 26.01 10.95 -5.32
C LYS A 76 25.24 11.91 -4.42
N LYS A 77 25.95 12.95 -3.97
CA LYS A 77 25.36 14.18 -3.44
C LYS A 77 24.49 14.80 -4.54
N ASN A 78 23.26 14.30 -4.70
CA ASN A 78 22.22 14.99 -5.42
C ASN A 78 21.10 15.27 -4.44
N ASN A 79 20.93 16.55 -4.11
CA ASN A 79 19.86 17.10 -3.27
C ASN A 79 18.44 16.89 -3.87
N ASP A 80 18.28 16.06 -4.90
CA ASP A 80 17.09 15.90 -5.70
C ASP A 80 16.53 14.47 -5.71
N LEU A 81 16.85 13.62 -4.70
CA LEU A 81 16.09 12.39 -4.54
C LEU A 81 14.68 12.75 -4.13
N PRO A 82 13.66 12.43 -4.96
CA PRO A 82 12.29 12.71 -4.59
C PRO A 82 12.00 12.08 -3.23
N ASN A 83 11.42 12.87 -2.31
CA ASN A 83 11.01 12.41 -0.97
C ASN A 83 9.91 11.33 -1.02
N ASN A 84 9.56 10.85 -2.21
CA ASN A 84 8.56 9.83 -2.45
C ASN A 84 9.14 8.43 -2.13
N PRO A 85 8.59 7.71 -1.13
CA PRO A 85 9.06 6.38 -0.74
C PRO A 85 9.06 5.36 -1.89
N LEU A 86 8.09 5.42 -2.81
CA LEU A 86 8.04 4.51 -3.98
C LEU A 86 9.20 4.74 -4.94
N SER A 87 9.59 6.00 -5.19
CA SER A 87 10.70 6.30 -6.09
C SER A 87 12.04 5.71 -5.63
N ARG A 88 12.16 5.45 -4.32
CA ARG A 88 13.34 4.78 -3.76
C ARG A 88 13.42 3.30 -4.09
N ILE A 89 12.28 2.67 -4.37
CA ILE A 89 12.17 1.22 -4.65
C ILE A 89 12.20 0.96 -6.15
N ILE A 90 11.44 1.72 -6.93
CA ILE A 90 11.22 1.47 -8.36
C ILE A 90 11.78 2.56 -9.27
N GLY A 91 12.44 3.58 -8.71
CA GLY A 91 13.03 4.67 -9.49
C GLY A 91 11.97 5.60 -10.08
N ASP A 92 12.03 5.87 -11.38
CA ASP A 92 11.11 6.78 -12.05
C ASP A 92 9.73 6.16 -12.24
N LEU A 93 8.73 6.76 -11.57
CA LEU A 93 7.32 6.35 -11.63
C LEU A 93 6.70 6.49 -13.03
N ASN A 94 7.33 7.25 -13.93
CA ASN A 94 6.87 7.39 -15.31
C ASN A 94 7.29 6.20 -16.19
N ASN A 95 8.28 5.42 -15.77
CA ASN A 95 8.85 4.30 -16.53
C ASN A 95 8.41 2.92 -16.01
N ILE A 96 7.21 2.83 -15.43
CA ILE A 96 6.67 1.57 -14.92
C ILE A 96 6.24 0.67 -16.08
N ASP A 97 6.76 -0.56 -16.09
CA ASP A 97 6.32 -1.62 -17.03
C ASP A 97 4.99 -2.24 -16.58
N TRP A 98 3.91 -1.59 -16.95
CA TRP A 98 2.55 -1.98 -16.58
C TRP A 98 2.10 -3.24 -17.29
N LYS A 99 1.80 -4.30 -16.55
CA LYS A 99 1.17 -5.51 -17.06
C LYS A 99 -0.34 -5.32 -17.19
N THR A 100 -0.88 -5.41 -18.41
CA THR A 100 -2.33 -5.40 -18.63
C THR A 100 -2.93 -6.72 -18.16
N VAL A 101 -3.91 -6.66 -17.25
CA VAL A 101 -4.68 -7.80 -16.75
C VAL A 101 -5.94 -7.97 -17.59
N TYR A 102 -6.68 -6.88 -17.80
CA TYR A 102 -7.79 -6.76 -18.76
C TYR A 102 -7.90 -5.31 -19.23
N LYS A 103 -8.81 -5.05 -20.17
CA LYS A 103 -8.99 -3.72 -20.77
C LYS A 103 -9.26 -2.66 -19.68
N GLY A 104 -8.37 -1.68 -19.59
CA GLY A 104 -8.46 -0.57 -18.64
C GLY A 104 -7.90 -0.88 -17.24
N PHE A 105 -7.50 -2.13 -16.94
CA PHE A 105 -6.91 -2.51 -15.67
C PHE A 105 -5.49 -3.04 -15.85
N ARG A 106 -4.53 -2.42 -15.19
CA ARG A 106 -3.11 -2.75 -15.24
C ARG A 106 -2.55 -2.87 -13.84
N GLU A 107 -1.57 -3.74 -13.68
CA GLU A 107 -0.84 -3.92 -12.43
C GLU A 107 0.67 -3.88 -12.65
N PHE A 108 1.40 -3.53 -11.60
CA PHE A 108 2.84 -3.68 -11.49
C PHE A 108 3.15 -4.25 -10.12
N LYS A 109 3.80 -5.44 -10.06
CA LYS A 109 4.21 -6.06 -8.80
C LYS A 109 5.47 -5.38 -8.30
N LEU A 110 5.44 -4.87 -7.07
CA LEU A 110 6.61 -4.26 -6.44
C LEU A 110 7.61 -5.33 -5.96
N PRO A 111 8.91 -5.08 -6.09
CA PRO A 111 9.96 -5.97 -5.62
C PRO A 111 10.17 -5.81 -4.10
N VAL A 112 9.15 -6.13 -3.33
CA VAL A 112 9.16 -6.08 -1.86
C VAL A 112 9.30 -7.50 -1.34
N ASN A 113 10.24 -7.71 -0.41
CA ASN A 113 10.48 -9.01 0.20
C ASN A 113 9.55 -9.21 1.40
N ASP A 114 8.31 -9.58 1.12
CA ASP A 114 7.27 -9.82 2.10
C ASP A 114 6.40 -11.00 1.66
N ASN A 115 5.66 -11.60 2.59
CA ASN A 115 4.67 -12.63 2.27
C ASN A 115 3.45 -12.04 1.57
N ASP A 116 3.16 -10.76 1.81
CA ASP A 116 2.03 -10.05 1.23
C ASP A 116 2.28 -9.70 -0.24
N SER A 117 1.22 -9.69 -1.04
CA SER A 117 1.29 -9.22 -2.43
C SER A 117 1.21 -7.70 -2.48
N VAL A 118 2.30 -7.04 -2.90
CA VAL A 118 2.36 -5.58 -3.03
C VAL A 118 2.35 -5.18 -4.49
N LYS A 119 1.37 -4.35 -4.88
CA LYS A 119 1.17 -3.94 -6.27
C LYS A 119 0.85 -2.46 -6.39
N LEU A 120 1.27 -1.88 -7.51
CA LEU A 120 0.61 -0.72 -8.06
C LEU A 120 -0.52 -1.19 -8.98
N ILE A 121 -1.67 -0.56 -8.86
CA ILE A 121 -2.85 -0.80 -9.69
C ILE A 121 -3.16 0.49 -10.42
N LYS A 122 -3.38 0.40 -11.74
CA LYS A 122 -3.82 1.51 -12.56
C LYS A 122 -5.12 1.15 -13.26
N MET A 123 -6.14 1.96 -13.02
CA MET A 123 -7.45 1.84 -13.66
C MET A 123 -7.71 3.04 -14.56
N ASP A 124 -8.03 2.77 -15.81
CA ASP A 124 -8.45 3.81 -16.76
C ASP A 124 -9.80 4.40 -16.33
N PRO A 125 -10.18 5.62 -16.80
CA PRO A 125 -11.44 6.24 -16.46
C PRO A 125 -12.65 5.31 -16.64
N GLY A 126 -13.45 5.16 -15.56
CA GLY A 126 -14.65 4.33 -15.56
C GLY A 126 -14.41 2.81 -15.52
N THR A 127 -13.16 2.37 -15.42
CA THR A 127 -12.86 0.94 -15.27
C THR A 127 -13.30 0.46 -13.87
N SER A 128 -13.92 -0.72 -13.84
CA SER A 128 -14.43 -1.33 -12.62
C SER A 128 -13.77 -2.67 -12.38
N VAL A 129 -13.46 -2.98 -11.10
CA VAL A 129 -13.05 -4.33 -10.69
C VAL A 129 -14.32 -5.13 -10.38
N PRO A 130 -14.49 -6.36 -10.87
CA PRO A 130 -15.65 -7.19 -10.55
C PRO A 130 -15.85 -7.33 -9.02
N LEU A 131 -17.11 -7.51 -8.61
CA LEU A 131 -17.45 -7.72 -7.20
C LEU A 131 -16.60 -8.82 -6.58
N HIS A 132 -15.87 -8.48 -5.51
CA HIS A 132 -14.93 -9.39 -4.86
C HIS A 132 -14.82 -9.14 -3.35
N SER A 133 -14.18 -10.06 -2.66
CA SER A 133 -13.66 -9.90 -1.31
C SER A 133 -12.27 -10.54 -1.20
N HIS A 134 -11.71 -10.59 -0.02
CA HIS A 134 -10.39 -11.12 0.26
C HIS A 134 -10.44 -12.16 1.39
N ASN A 135 -9.60 -13.19 1.34
CA ASN A 135 -9.47 -14.14 2.46
C ASN A 135 -8.69 -13.54 3.64
N GLY A 136 -7.80 -12.59 3.38
CA GLY A 136 -7.06 -11.78 4.36
C GLY A 136 -7.50 -10.31 4.33
N LYS A 137 -6.64 -9.43 4.83
CA LYS A 137 -6.84 -7.99 4.71
C LYS A 137 -6.32 -7.47 3.37
N GLU A 138 -7.00 -6.46 2.86
CA GLU A 138 -6.51 -5.63 1.77
C GLU A 138 -6.34 -4.19 2.26
N TYR A 139 -5.23 -3.59 1.89
CA TYR A 139 -4.94 -2.17 2.13
C TYR A 139 -4.81 -1.48 0.78
N ILE A 140 -5.61 -0.45 0.54
CA ILE A 140 -5.56 0.36 -0.68
C ILE A 140 -5.25 1.81 -0.30
N LEU A 141 -4.24 2.41 -0.94
CA LEU A 141 -3.91 3.83 -0.84
C LEU A 141 -4.00 4.46 -2.22
N VAL A 142 -4.81 5.49 -2.38
CA VAL A 142 -4.93 6.23 -3.63
C VAL A 142 -3.72 7.15 -3.80
N LEU A 143 -2.94 6.90 -4.84
CA LEU A 143 -1.75 7.69 -5.19
C LEU A 143 -2.07 8.83 -6.15
N ASP A 144 -3.04 8.59 -7.06
CA ASP A 144 -3.49 9.59 -8.02
C ASP A 144 -4.91 9.27 -8.51
N GLY A 145 -5.68 10.30 -8.87
CA GLY A 145 -7.08 10.15 -9.25
C GLY A 145 -7.98 9.78 -8.08
N SER A 146 -9.05 9.03 -8.34
CA SER A 146 -10.01 8.55 -7.33
C SER A 146 -10.77 7.31 -7.80
N PHE A 147 -11.34 6.57 -6.86
CA PHE A 147 -12.32 5.51 -7.10
C PHE A 147 -13.46 5.59 -6.11
N CYS A 148 -14.59 4.97 -6.44
CA CYS A 148 -15.70 4.75 -5.52
C CYS A 148 -16.11 3.29 -5.51
N ASP A 149 -16.71 2.88 -4.39
CA ASP A 149 -17.37 1.59 -4.21
C ASP A 149 -18.63 1.75 -3.34
N GLU A 150 -19.20 0.65 -2.85
CA GLU A 150 -20.40 0.62 -2.02
C GLU A 150 -20.21 1.32 -0.66
N TYR A 151 -18.96 1.58 -0.25
CA TYR A 151 -18.60 2.13 1.06
C TYR A 151 -18.19 3.59 1.02
N GLY A 152 -17.92 4.14 -0.18
CA GLY A 152 -17.62 5.56 -0.31
C GLY A 152 -16.80 5.91 -1.54
N GLU A 153 -16.34 7.16 -1.54
CA GLU A 153 -15.41 7.72 -2.51
C GLU A 153 -14.05 7.93 -1.85
N TYR A 154 -12.99 7.56 -2.56
CA TYR A 154 -11.60 7.61 -2.10
C TYR A 154 -10.78 8.43 -3.09
N ASN A 155 -10.25 9.54 -2.62
CA ASN A 155 -9.45 10.48 -3.37
C ASN A 155 -7.95 10.31 -3.05
N LYS A 156 -7.09 10.96 -3.81
CA LYS A 156 -5.64 10.97 -3.57
C LYS A 156 -5.28 11.22 -2.10
N GLY A 157 -4.51 10.33 -1.51
CA GLY A 157 -4.12 10.33 -0.10
C GLY A 157 -5.10 9.61 0.82
N ASP A 158 -6.28 9.21 0.34
CA ASP A 158 -7.19 8.37 1.11
C ASP A 158 -6.76 6.91 1.06
N MET A 159 -7.05 6.19 2.15
CA MET A 159 -6.85 4.75 2.23
C MET A 159 -8.16 4.02 2.52
N GLN A 160 -8.24 2.79 2.03
CA GLN A 160 -9.25 1.81 2.39
C GLN A 160 -8.56 0.57 2.97
N ILE A 161 -9.13 0.00 4.03
CA ILE A 161 -8.71 -1.28 4.61
C ILE A 161 -9.93 -2.18 4.63
N ASN A 162 -9.88 -3.26 3.89
CA ASN A 162 -10.93 -4.25 3.76
C ASN A 162 -10.52 -5.52 4.48
N ASP A 163 -11.50 -6.21 5.06
CA ASP A 163 -11.34 -7.56 5.61
C ASP A 163 -12.22 -8.56 4.83
N GLN A 164 -12.25 -9.80 5.29
CA GLN A 164 -13.01 -10.88 4.65
C GLN A 164 -14.53 -10.63 4.56
N GLN A 165 -15.07 -9.73 5.40
CA GLN A 165 -16.51 -9.44 5.43
C GLN A 165 -16.91 -8.40 4.38
N ILE A 166 -15.93 -7.64 3.88
CA ILE A 166 -16.15 -6.58 2.90
C ILE A 166 -16.22 -7.17 1.50
N LYS A 167 -17.35 -6.94 0.83
CA LYS A 167 -17.52 -7.22 -0.60
C LYS A 167 -17.69 -5.90 -1.30
N HIS A 168 -16.85 -5.63 -2.29
CA HIS A 168 -16.88 -4.36 -2.99
C HIS A 168 -16.61 -4.49 -4.49
N ASN A 169 -17.04 -3.46 -5.23
CA ASN A 169 -16.86 -3.32 -6.66
C ASN A 169 -16.26 -1.95 -6.98
N PRO A 170 -14.96 -1.75 -6.74
CA PRO A 170 -14.35 -0.45 -6.96
C PRO A 170 -14.38 -0.04 -8.42
N THR A 171 -14.78 1.21 -8.65
CA THR A 171 -14.86 1.82 -9.98
C THR A 171 -14.07 3.12 -9.99
N ALA A 172 -13.11 3.22 -10.91
CA ALA A 172 -12.30 4.43 -11.07
C ALA A 172 -13.14 5.62 -11.57
N CYS A 173 -12.77 6.83 -11.13
CA CYS A 173 -13.41 8.06 -11.57
C CYS A 173 -13.41 8.17 -13.10
N LYS A 174 -14.54 8.62 -13.67
CA LYS A 174 -14.74 8.71 -15.12
C LYS A 174 -13.88 9.77 -15.81
N SER A 175 -13.39 10.76 -15.08
CA SER A 175 -12.56 11.83 -15.65
C SER A 175 -11.07 11.48 -15.66
N ASN A 176 -10.55 10.91 -14.56
CA ASN A 176 -9.11 10.83 -14.32
C ASN A 176 -8.58 9.40 -14.19
N GLY A 177 -9.48 8.42 -13.98
CA GLY A 177 -9.04 7.10 -13.58
C GLY A 177 -8.50 7.05 -12.15
N CYS A 178 -7.69 6.03 -11.85
CA CYS A 178 -7.12 5.86 -10.51
C CYS A 178 -5.79 5.12 -10.57
N VAL A 179 -4.84 5.55 -9.74
CA VAL A 179 -3.61 4.80 -9.43
C VAL A 179 -3.57 4.54 -7.94
N CYS A 180 -3.42 3.28 -7.54
CA CYS A 180 -3.38 2.86 -6.14
C CYS A 180 -2.14 2.02 -5.83
N LEU A 181 -1.66 2.12 -4.58
CA LEU A 181 -0.82 1.12 -3.96
C LEU A 181 -1.73 0.15 -3.21
N SER A 182 -1.64 -1.13 -3.54
CA SER A 182 -2.42 -2.21 -2.90
C SER A 182 -1.49 -3.20 -2.22
N ILE A 183 -1.85 -3.60 -0.99
CA ILE A 183 -1.31 -4.77 -0.30
C ILE A 183 -2.45 -5.75 -0.10
N THR A 184 -2.22 -7.01 -0.45
CA THR A 184 -3.18 -8.09 -0.25
C THR A 184 -2.49 -9.21 0.53
N GLU A 185 -3.01 -9.50 1.73
CA GLU A 185 -2.45 -10.55 2.61
C GLU A 185 -2.73 -11.95 2.10
N ASP A 186 -3.86 -12.14 1.38
CA ASP A 186 -4.29 -13.45 0.89
C ASP A 186 -5.05 -13.31 -0.45
N GLU A 187 -5.62 -14.40 -0.94
CA GLU A 187 -6.27 -14.48 -2.24
C GLU A 187 -7.55 -13.64 -2.33
N VAL A 188 -7.78 -13.12 -3.55
CA VAL A 188 -9.01 -12.42 -3.94
C VAL A 188 -10.07 -13.44 -4.31
N VAL A 189 -11.28 -13.27 -3.81
CA VAL A 189 -12.44 -14.11 -4.10
C VAL A 189 -13.49 -13.32 -4.87
N PHE A 190 -13.75 -13.70 -6.12
CA PHE A 190 -14.72 -13.03 -7.00
C PHE A 190 -16.12 -13.63 -6.87
N PHE A 191 -17.14 -12.78 -7.00
CA PHE A 191 -18.55 -13.14 -6.94
C PHE A 191 -19.28 -12.81 -8.26
N GLY A 192 -20.53 -13.26 -8.37
CA GLY A 192 -21.38 -13.00 -9.53
C GLY A 192 -21.22 -14.03 -10.66
N LYS A 193 -21.81 -13.76 -11.82
CA LYS A 193 -21.95 -14.71 -12.94
C LYS A 193 -20.63 -15.30 -13.47
N PHE A 194 -19.54 -14.58 -13.32
CA PHE A 194 -18.19 -15.00 -13.77
C PHE A 194 -17.25 -15.30 -12.60
N GLY A 195 -17.73 -15.23 -11.35
CA GLY A 195 -16.91 -15.44 -10.16
C GLY A 195 -16.17 -16.77 -10.17
N SER A 196 -16.86 -17.87 -10.47
CA SER A 196 -16.25 -19.21 -10.51
C SER A 196 -15.12 -19.32 -11.53
N ALA A 197 -15.28 -18.73 -12.73
CA ALA A 197 -14.24 -18.74 -13.75
C ALA A 197 -13.05 -17.86 -13.36
N LEU A 198 -13.28 -16.70 -12.75
CA LEU A 198 -12.22 -15.82 -12.27
C LEU A 198 -11.45 -16.46 -11.10
N ASN A 199 -12.15 -17.11 -10.16
CA ASN A 199 -11.52 -17.80 -9.04
C ASN A 199 -10.67 -19.00 -9.51
N LEU A 200 -11.15 -19.76 -10.49
CA LEU A 200 -10.36 -20.83 -11.09
C LEU A 200 -9.09 -20.27 -11.76
N PHE A 201 -9.19 -19.13 -12.43
CA PHE A 201 -8.03 -18.51 -13.07
C PHE A 201 -7.00 -17.99 -12.05
N THR A 202 -7.45 -17.38 -10.95
CA THR A 202 -6.56 -16.95 -9.85
C THR A 202 -5.91 -18.15 -9.17
N PHE A 203 -6.67 -19.21 -8.91
CA PHE A 203 -6.17 -20.47 -8.34
C PHE A 203 -5.09 -21.11 -9.23
N ILE A 204 -5.33 -21.23 -10.54
CA ILE A 204 -4.33 -21.77 -11.46
C ILE A 204 -3.06 -20.92 -11.46
N LYS A 205 -3.18 -19.57 -11.45
CA LYS A 205 -2.00 -18.68 -11.37
C LYS A 205 -1.19 -18.87 -10.09
N SER A 206 -1.80 -19.26 -8.98
CA SER A 206 -1.08 -19.47 -7.71
C SER A 206 -0.11 -20.67 -7.77
N PHE A 207 -0.37 -21.67 -8.63
CA PHE A 207 0.51 -22.82 -8.82
C PHE A 207 1.75 -22.55 -9.71
N PHE A 208 1.75 -21.45 -10.44
CA PHE A 208 2.85 -21.06 -11.34
C PHE A 208 3.64 -19.84 -10.84
N LYS A 209 3.59 -19.58 -9.53
CA LYS A 209 4.41 -18.56 -8.86
C LYS A 209 5.75 -19.19 -8.35
#